data_d6526a64ce23829545c3f9614b704229
#
_entry.id   d6526a64ce23829545c3f9614b704229
#
_cell.length_a   1.000
_cell.length_b   1.000
_cell.length_c   1.000
_cell.angle_alpha   90.00
_cell.angle_beta   90.00
_cell.angle_gamma   90.00
#
_symmetry.space_group_name_H-M   'P 1'
#
loop_
_entity.id
_entity.type
_entity.pdbx_description
1 polymer ?
#
loop_
_entity_poly.entity_id
_entity_poly.type
_entity_poly.pdbx_seq_one_letter_code
_entity_poly.pdbx_strand_id
1 'polypeptide(L)'
;MATDKELNDFLENVERRAFKQAVYAVRKDEAALDIVQDAMIKLAEKYGDKPAAELPMLFQRILQTTILDYFRREKVRNAWVSLFGGLGRREGE
;
A
#
# COMPACT_ATOMS: atom_id res chain seq x y z
N MET A 1 15.18 7.52 18.56
CA MET A 1 13.91 7.13 18.00
C MET A 1 13.11 8.34 17.58
N ALA A 2 12.22 8.17 16.60
CA ALA A 2 11.46 9.30 16.10
C ALA A 2 10.41 9.74 17.10
N THR A 3 10.23 11.06 17.23
CA THR A 3 9.13 11.59 18.02
C THR A 3 7.85 11.50 17.21
N ASP A 4 6.72 11.68 17.88
CA ASP A 4 5.43 11.70 17.18
C ASP A 4 5.39 12.79 16.12
N LYS A 5 5.99 13.94 16.42
CA LYS A 5 6.04 15.04 15.47
C LYS A 5 6.87 14.66 14.25
N GLU A 6 8.03 14.06 14.48
CA GLU A 6 8.90 13.64 13.38
C GLU A 6 8.20 12.59 12.49
N LEU A 7 7.51 11.65 13.10
CA LEU A 7 6.79 10.65 12.36
C LEU A 7 5.68 11.28 11.53
N ASN A 8 4.89 12.16 12.13
CA ASN A 8 3.82 12.84 11.41
C ASN A 8 4.34 13.68 10.27
N ASP A 9 5.43 14.42 10.50
CA ASP A 9 6.03 15.25 9.46
C ASP A 9 6.52 14.38 8.31
N PHE A 10 7.14 13.26 8.62
CA PHE A 10 7.60 12.34 7.59
C PHE A 10 6.44 11.80 6.77
N LEU A 11 5.38 11.34 7.43
CA LEU A 11 4.23 10.78 6.72
C LEU A 11 3.55 11.81 5.84
N GLU A 12 3.42 13.04 6.34
CA GLU A 12 2.85 14.12 5.53
C GLU A 12 3.70 14.39 4.28
N ASN A 13 5.01 14.42 4.45
CA ASN A 13 5.90 14.73 3.34
C ASN A 13 5.96 13.63 2.29
N VAL A 14 5.79 12.38 2.72
CA VAL A 14 5.94 11.24 1.82
C VAL A 14 4.62 10.82 1.16
N GLU A 15 3.49 11.22 1.75
CA GLU A 15 2.18 10.74 1.32
C GLU A 15 1.93 10.96 -0.17
N ARG A 16 2.16 12.17 -0.65
CA ARG A 16 1.88 12.50 -2.05
C ARG A 16 2.75 11.68 -3.00
N ARG A 17 4.03 11.57 -2.67
CA ARG A 17 4.97 10.82 -3.49
C ARG A 17 4.61 9.33 -3.48
N ALA A 18 4.25 8.81 -2.31
CA ALA A 18 3.84 7.42 -2.18
C ALA A 18 2.57 7.15 -2.98
N PHE A 19 1.63 8.08 -2.95
CA PHE A 19 0.41 7.93 -3.71
C PHE A 19 0.69 7.86 -5.22
N LYS A 20 1.54 8.75 -5.71
CA LYS A 20 1.92 8.73 -7.12
C LYS A 20 2.57 7.42 -7.51
N GLN A 21 3.46 6.93 -6.67
CA GLN A 21 4.13 5.66 -6.91
C GLN A 21 3.13 4.50 -6.94
N ALA A 22 2.20 4.49 -6.00
CA ALA A 22 1.19 3.43 -5.94
C ALA A 22 0.24 3.50 -7.14
N VAL A 23 -0.20 4.70 -7.53
CA VAL A 23 -1.06 4.87 -8.70
C VAL A 23 -0.36 4.34 -9.95
N TYR A 24 0.92 4.68 -10.08
CA TYR A 24 1.69 4.23 -11.23
C TYR A 24 1.73 2.70 -11.28
N ALA A 25 1.83 2.06 -10.12
CA ALA A 25 1.94 0.61 -10.06
C ALA A 25 0.60 -0.09 -10.29
N VAL A 26 -0.46 0.39 -9.63
CA VAL A 26 -1.74 -0.34 -9.65
C VAL A 26 -2.79 0.27 -10.59
N ARG A 27 -2.56 1.48 -11.08
CA ARG A 27 -3.41 2.14 -12.07
C ARG A 27 -4.83 2.41 -11.62
N LYS A 28 -5.08 2.42 -10.31
CA LYS A 28 -6.39 2.71 -9.73
C LYS A 28 -6.21 3.63 -8.53
N ASP A 29 -6.87 4.77 -8.56
CA ASP A 29 -6.71 5.76 -7.48
C ASP A 29 -7.17 5.21 -6.13
N GLU A 30 -8.30 4.52 -6.09
CA GLU A 30 -8.81 3.98 -4.84
C GLU A 30 -7.89 2.93 -4.26
N ALA A 31 -7.39 2.04 -5.09
CA ALA A 31 -6.46 1.01 -4.63
C ALA A 31 -5.16 1.63 -4.16
N ALA A 32 -4.68 2.65 -4.87
CA ALA A 32 -3.45 3.34 -4.49
C ALA A 32 -3.60 4.02 -3.14
N LEU A 33 -4.75 4.66 -2.91
CA LEU A 33 -5.01 5.32 -1.64
C LEU A 33 -5.00 4.32 -0.49
N ASP A 34 -5.67 3.18 -0.67
CA ASP A 34 -5.68 2.13 0.33
C ASP A 34 -4.27 1.61 0.63
N ILE A 35 -3.47 1.44 -0.42
CA ILE A 35 -2.10 0.97 -0.27
C ILE A 35 -1.27 1.94 0.54
N VAL A 36 -1.37 3.24 0.22
CA VAL A 36 -0.61 4.25 0.93
C VAL A 36 -1.03 4.32 2.39
N GLN A 37 -2.34 4.32 2.66
CA GLN A 37 -2.83 4.36 4.03
C GLN A 37 -2.35 3.14 4.81
N ASP A 38 -2.45 1.96 4.21
CA ASP A 38 -2.01 0.74 4.86
C ASP A 38 -0.50 0.78 5.16
N ALA A 39 0.29 1.27 4.21
CA ALA A 39 1.73 1.39 4.40
C ALA A 39 2.06 2.36 5.53
N MET A 40 1.34 3.48 5.60
CA MET A 40 1.57 4.47 6.65
C MET A 40 1.22 3.90 8.03
N ILE A 41 0.12 3.17 8.12
CA ILE A 41 -0.28 2.54 9.37
C ILE A 41 0.75 1.51 9.81
N LYS A 42 1.21 0.68 8.88
CA LYS A 42 2.21 -0.34 9.17
C LYS A 42 3.52 0.28 9.65
N LEU A 43 3.94 1.38 9.03
CA LEU A 43 5.15 2.05 9.47
C LEU A 43 4.99 2.56 10.89
N ALA A 44 3.86 3.21 11.19
CA ALA A 44 3.63 3.75 12.51
C ALA A 44 3.58 2.66 13.57
N GLU A 45 2.92 1.55 13.26
CA GLU A 45 2.76 0.46 14.23
C GLU A 45 4.05 -0.30 14.49
N LYS A 46 4.82 -0.57 13.43
CA LYS A 46 5.99 -1.42 13.55
C LYS A 46 7.28 -0.65 13.81
N TYR A 47 7.39 0.52 13.24
CA TYR A 47 8.66 1.24 13.26
C TYR A 47 8.54 2.67 13.72
N GLY A 48 7.45 3.01 14.38
CA GLY A 48 7.27 4.37 14.89
C GLY A 48 8.33 4.80 15.89
N ASP A 49 8.99 3.84 16.52
CA ASP A 49 10.03 4.11 17.51
C ASP A 49 11.44 4.12 16.90
N LYS A 50 11.57 3.96 15.60
CA LYS A 50 12.87 3.98 14.95
C LYS A 50 13.36 5.42 14.75
N PRO A 51 14.67 5.62 14.59
CA PRO A 51 15.18 6.95 14.29
C PRO A 51 14.58 7.52 13.02
N ALA A 52 14.35 8.83 13.02
CA ALA A 52 13.74 9.48 11.86
C ALA A 52 14.52 9.22 10.57
N ALA A 53 15.83 9.10 10.68
CA ALA A 53 16.68 8.88 9.50
C ALA A 53 16.40 7.53 8.83
N GLU A 54 15.86 6.56 9.56
CA GLU A 54 15.57 5.24 9.01
C GLU A 54 14.17 5.14 8.38
N LEU A 55 13.30 6.09 8.68
CA LEU A 55 11.92 6.02 8.21
C LEU A 55 11.77 5.96 6.69
N PRO A 56 12.53 6.74 5.91
CA PRO A 56 12.37 6.68 4.45
C PRO A 56 12.61 5.29 3.87
N MET A 57 13.68 4.63 4.29
CA MET A 57 13.99 3.30 3.80
C MET A 57 12.94 2.28 4.24
N LEU A 58 12.55 2.35 5.50
CA LEU A 58 11.56 1.43 6.05
C LEU A 58 10.21 1.61 5.36
N PHE A 59 9.80 2.87 5.16
CA PHE A 59 8.54 3.14 4.50
C PHE A 59 8.55 2.64 3.06
N GLN A 60 9.64 2.88 2.33
CA GLN A 60 9.72 2.42 0.95
C GLN A 60 9.61 0.90 0.86
N ARG A 61 10.25 0.20 1.78
CA ARG A 61 10.16 -1.26 1.83
C ARG A 61 8.74 -1.73 2.12
N ILE A 62 8.08 -1.08 3.07
CA ILE A 62 6.69 -1.41 3.40
C ILE A 62 5.78 -1.12 2.21
N LEU A 63 5.98 0.02 1.57
CA LEU A 63 5.16 0.39 0.43
C LEU A 63 5.28 -0.64 -0.70
N GLN A 64 6.49 -1.03 -1.02
CA GLN A 64 6.72 -2.04 -2.06
C GLN A 64 6.07 -3.37 -1.70
N THR A 65 6.21 -3.79 -0.45
CA THR A 65 5.60 -5.03 0.01
C THR A 65 4.08 -4.95 -0.06
N THR A 66 3.52 -3.81 0.31
CA THR A 66 2.08 -3.61 0.28
C THR A 66 1.55 -3.64 -1.16
N ILE A 67 2.29 -3.05 -2.09
CA ILE A 67 1.92 -3.11 -3.51
C ILE A 67 1.97 -4.56 -4.01
N LEU A 68 3.00 -5.31 -3.65
CA LEU A 68 3.10 -6.71 -4.04
C LEU A 68 1.95 -7.53 -3.47
N ASP A 69 1.59 -7.27 -2.22
CA ASP A 69 0.45 -7.96 -1.59
C ASP A 69 -0.84 -7.65 -2.33
N TYR A 70 -0.99 -6.41 -2.78
CA TYR A 70 -2.16 -6.03 -3.57
C TYR A 70 -2.24 -6.88 -4.86
N PHE A 71 -1.12 -7.00 -5.57
CA PHE A 71 -1.10 -7.80 -6.79
C PHE A 71 -1.36 -9.28 -6.52
N ARG A 72 -0.84 -9.80 -5.42
CA ARG A 72 -1.10 -11.18 -5.04
C ARG A 72 -2.58 -11.41 -4.80
N ARG A 73 -3.22 -10.50 -4.07
CA ARG A 73 -4.64 -10.62 -3.78
C ARG A 73 -5.47 -10.51 -5.05
N GLU A 74 -5.10 -9.62 -5.95
CA GLU A 74 -5.80 -9.48 -7.22
C GLU A 74 -5.66 -10.74 -8.06
N LYS A 75 -4.49 -11.33 -8.06
CA LYS A 75 -4.25 -12.57 -8.81
C LYS A 75 -5.11 -13.71 -8.27
N VAL A 76 -5.17 -13.83 -6.95
CA VAL A 76 -6.00 -14.86 -6.33
C VAL A 76 -7.47 -14.60 -6.61
N ARG A 77 -7.91 -13.37 -6.50
CA ARG A 77 -9.29 -13.02 -6.79
C ARG A 77 -9.65 -13.33 -8.23
N ASN A 78 -8.77 -13.01 -9.17
CA ASN A 78 -9.02 -13.27 -10.58
C ASN A 78 -9.11 -14.77 -10.84
N ALA A 79 -8.29 -15.57 -10.16
CA ALA A 79 -8.36 -17.02 -10.28
C ALA A 79 -9.68 -17.54 -9.78
N TRP A 80 -10.16 -17.01 -8.65
CA TRP A 80 -11.45 -17.37 -8.10
C TRP A 80 -12.58 -17.04 -9.08
N VAL A 81 -12.54 -15.83 -9.63
CA VAL A 81 -13.55 -15.40 -10.60
C VAL A 81 -13.55 -16.33 -11.81
N SER A 82 -12.36 -16.69 -12.30
CA SER A 82 -12.27 -17.60 -13.44
C SER A 82 -12.84 -18.97 -13.15
N LEU A 83 -12.58 -19.49 -11.93
CA LEU A 83 -13.03 -20.84 -11.59
C LEU A 83 -14.50 -20.90 -11.19
N PHE A 84 -14.97 -19.90 -10.49
CA PHE A 84 -16.31 -19.96 -9.92
C PHE A 84 -17.25 -18.89 -10.42
N GLY A 85 -16.75 -17.68 -10.52
CA GLY A 85 -17.55 -16.56 -10.96
C GLY A 85 -17.96 -16.65 -12.42
N GLY A 86 -17.10 -17.23 -13.23
CA GLY A 86 -17.37 -17.37 -14.65
C GLY A 86 -18.54 -18.28 -14.97
N LEU A 87 -18.89 -19.10 -14.01
CA LEU A 87 -20.03 -20.00 -14.18
C LEU A 87 -21.35 -19.27 -14.02
N GLY A 88 -21.32 -18.25 -13.25
CA GLY A 88 -22.52 -17.51 -12.96
C GLY A 88 -22.79 -16.37 -13.87
N ARG A 89 -21.99 -15.98 -14.73
CA ARG A 89 -22.25 -14.85 -15.33
C ARG A 89 -21.46 -13.84 -16.04
N ARG A 90 -21.46 -13.39 -15.92
CA ARG A 90 -20.82 -12.80 -16.28
C ARG A 90 -20.79 -11.75 -16.39
N GLU A 91 -20.90 -11.08 -16.19
CA GLU A 91 -20.69 -10.23 -16.23
C GLU A 91 -20.20 -9.49 -16.61
N GLY A 92 -20.36 -8.94 -16.81
CA GLY A 92 -19.85 -8.22 -17.29
C GLY A 92 -19.52 -8.09 -17.70
N GLU A 93 -19.64 -8.48 -17.77
CA GLU A 93 -19.25 -8.49 -18.25
C GLU A 93 -19.35 -8.31 -18.72
#